data_e0ebec5a8535cc4ed51be968f667d04f
#
_entry.id   e0ebec5a8535cc4ed51be968f667d04f
#
_cell.length_a   1.000
_cell.length_b   1.000
_cell.length_c   1.000
_cell.angle_alpha   90.00
_cell.angle_beta   90.00
_cell.angle_gamma   90.00
#
_symmetry.space_group_name_H-M   'P 1'
#
loop_
_entity.id
_entity.type
_entity.pdbx_description
1 polymer ?
#
loop_
_entity_poly.entity_id
_entity_poly.type
_entity_poly.pdbx_seq_one_letter_code
_entity_poly.pdbx_strand_id
1 'polypeptide(L)'
;RLTRTLCDLAAPRSVLIRGGGTQRTQFWNERIMAPTDRARLLKSRFGFLPKRFSTYGMHVHVGMPSGDDAIRVGNGLQACVPLFIAMSAASPFLQMADTGFAAARPLESLVYPHGGPMPRLADWKALEERAAEIFSTRLAASLDDVYWDVRPKPALGTIEVRVFDTPLSVARAVALAAFTRAMAA
;
A
#
# COMPACT_ATOMS: atom_id res chain seq x y z
N ARG A 1 17.19 0.42 -17.07
CA ARG A 1 18.30 -0.55 -16.98
C ARG A 1 17.93 -1.72 -16.08
N LEU A 2 17.63 -1.52 -14.78
CA LEU A 2 17.32 -2.61 -13.82
C LEU A 2 16.18 -3.52 -14.28
N THR A 3 15.07 -2.95 -14.79
CA THR A 3 13.92 -3.74 -15.27
C THR A 3 14.31 -4.69 -16.40
N ARG A 4 15.13 -4.22 -17.35
CA ARG A 4 15.63 -5.07 -18.44
C ARG A 4 16.47 -6.22 -17.88
N THR A 5 17.43 -5.93 -17.01
CA THR A 5 18.26 -6.94 -16.36
C THR A 5 17.42 -8.01 -15.65
N LEU A 6 16.36 -7.59 -14.93
CA LEU A 6 15.44 -8.52 -14.27
C LEU A 6 14.67 -9.40 -15.28
N CYS A 7 14.20 -8.82 -16.38
CA CYS A 7 13.53 -9.59 -17.44
C CYS A 7 14.49 -10.60 -18.09
N ASP A 8 15.74 -10.17 -18.38
CA ASP A 8 16.75 -11.05 -18.97
C ASP A 8 17.11 -12.25 -18.06
N LEU A 9 17.13 -12.03 -16.74
CA LEU A 9 17.34 -13.09 -15.75
C LEU A 9 16.11 -14.02 -15.57
N ALA A 10 14.91 -13.50 -15.77
CA ALA A 10 13.66 -14.22 -15.60
C ALA A 10 13.30 -15.10 -16.82
N ALA A 11 13.58 -14.61 -18.02
CA ALA A 11 13.20 -15.28 -19.28
C ALA A 11 13.70 -16.73 -19.38
N PRO A 12 14.97 -17.08 -19.08
CA PRO A 12 15.46 -18.44 -19.13
C PRO A 12 14.78 -19.40 -18.13
N ARG A 13 14.05 -18.84 -17.14
CA ARG A 13 13.31 -19.58 -16.11
C ARG A 13 11.82 -19.65 -16.41
N SER A 14 11.39 -19.25 -17.59
CA SER A 14 9.98 -19.14 -17.98
C SER A 14 9.15 -18.27 -17.01
N VAL A 15 9.78 -17.25 -16.42
CA VAL A 15 9.15 -16.29 -15.51
C VAL A 15 8.92 -14.98 -16.25
N LEU A 16 7.70 -14.45 -16.16
CA LEU A 16 7.33 -13.14 -16.66
C LEU A 16 7.21 -12.15 -15.51
N ILE A 17 7.84 -10.98 -15.66
CA ILE A 17 7.71 -9.87 -14.73
C ILE A 17 6.67 -8.89 -15.27
N ARG A 18 5.67 -8.58 -14.46
CA ARG A 18 4.59 -7.66 -14.81
C ARG A 18 4.17 -6.78 -13.65
N GLY A 19 3.56 -5.65 -13.94
CA GLY A 19 2.77 -4.85 -12.99
C GLY A 19 1.36 -5.40 -12.82
N GLY A 20 0.58 -4.69 -12.04
CA GLY A 20 -0.81 -5.02 -11.67
C GLY A 20 -1.02 -4.87 -10.17
N GLY A 21 -2.27 -4.69 -9.73
CA GLY A 21 -2.56 -4.47 -8.30
C GLY A 21 -2.94 -5.73 -7.55
N THR A 22 -3.40 -6.78 -8.23
CA THR A 22 -3.92 -8.01 -7.59
C THR A 22 -3.43 -9.28 -8.29
N GLN A 23 -3.42 -10.40 -7.55
CA GLN A 23 -3.20 -11.72 -8.12
C GLN A 23 -4.50 -12.20 -8.79
N ARG A 24 -4.46 -12.30 -10.11
CA ARG A 24 -5.66 -12.55 -10.92
C ARG A 24 -6.04 -14.04 -11.06
N THR A 25 -5.06 -14.96 -10.99
CA THR A 25 -5.28 -16.35 -11.41
C THR A 25 -5.18 -17.38 -10.29
N GLN A 26 -4.63 -17.04 -9.13
CA GLN A 26 -4.43 -17.97 -8.04
C GLN A 26 -5.43 -17.71 -6.92
N PHE A 27 -6.12 -18.76 -6.48
CA PHE A 27 -7.00 -18.69 -5.30
C PHE A 27 -6.19 -18.54 -4.01
N TRP A 28 -6.78 -17.86 -3.04
CA TRP A 28 -6.11 -17.58 -1.76
C TRP A 28 -5.72 -18.84 -0.97
N ASN A 29 -6.52 -19.92 -1.07
CA ASN A 29 -6.28 -21.18 -0.37
C ASN A 29 -5.09 -21.97 -0.95
N GLU A 30 -4.73 -21.75 -2.21
CA GLU A 30 -3.59 -22.37 -2.88
C GLU A 30 -2.25 -21.70 -2.52
N ARG A 31 -2.28 -20.53 -1.87
CA ARG A 31 -1.08 -19.74 -1.60
C ARG A 31 -0.33 -20.25 -0.39
N ILE A 32 0.98 -20.20 -0.48
CA ILE A 32 1.90 -20.45 0.62
C ILE A 32 2.43 -19.12 1.10
N MET A 33 2.24 -18.84 2.38
CA MET A 33 2.84 -17.64 3.00
C MET A 33 4.34 -17.82 3.14
N ALA A 34 5.09 -16.75 2.90
CA ALA A 34 6.54 -16.76 3.13
C ALA A 34 6.87 -17.17 4.58
N PRO A 35 7.88 -18.01 4.82
CA PRO A 35 8.22 -18.51 6.16
C PRO A 35 8.99 -17.46 6.99
N THR A 36 8.42 -16.25 7.12
CA THR A 36 9.01 -15.14 7.87
C THR A 36 8.31 -14.94 9.20
N ASP A 37 9.00 -14.34 10.19
CA ASP A 37 8.42 -13.99 11.49
C ASP A 37 7.23 -13.05 11.33
N ARG A 38 7.34 -12.10 10.41
CA ARG A 38 6.23 -11.19 10.08
C ARG A 38 5.00 -11.95 9.59
N ALA A 39 5.16 -12.92 8.71
CA ALA A 39 4.03 -13.71 8.20
C ALA A 39 3.40 -14.57 9.32
N ARG A 40 4.23 -15.15 10.20
CA ARG A 40 3.76 -15.91 11.38
C ARG A 40 2.95 -15.02 12.33
N LEU A 41 3.48 -13.82 12.62
CA LEU A 41 2.79 -12.84 13.48
C LEU A 41 1.46 -12.39 12.87
N LEU A 42 1.41 -12.06 11.59
CA LEU A 42 0.16 -11.67 10.93
C LEU A 42 -0.85 -12.81 10.94
N LYS A 43 -0.43 -14.05 10.70
CA LYS A 43 -1.29 -15.22 10.76
C LYS A 43 -1.85 -15.45 12.18
N SER A 44 -1.05 -15.27 13.22
CA SER A 44 -1.50 -15.43 14.61
C SER A 44 -2.53 -14.36 15.03
N ARG A 45 -2.39 -13.12 14.51
CA ARG A 45 -3.30 -12.01 14.80
C ARG A 45 -4.60 -12.05 13.98
N PHE A 46 -4.49 -12.36 12.70
CA PHE A 46 -5.57 -12.16 11.72
C PHE A 46 -6.04 -13.46 11.03
N GLY A 47 -5.55 -14.63 11.46
CA GLY A 47 -5.99 -15.92 10.96
C GLY A 47 -5.70 -16.09 9.46
N PHE A 48 -6.74 -16.27 8.63
CA PHE A 48 -6.60 -16.51 7.20
C PHE A 48 -6.41 -15.22 6.36
N LEU A 49 -6.71 -14.04 6.91
CA LEU A 49 -6.69 -12.78 6.17
C LEU A 49 -5.34 -12.50 5.47
N PRO A 50 -4.18 -12.68 6.13
CA PRO A 50 -2.89 -12.46 5.45
C PRO A 50 -2.65 -13.41 4.27
N LYS A 51 -3.19 -14.62 4.32
CA LYS A 51 -3.11 -15.56 3.21
C LYS A 51 -4.00 -15.12 2.04
N ARG A 52 -5.16 -14.53 2.34
CA ARG A 52 -6.07 -13.96 1.35
C ARG A 52 -5.47 -12.73 0.67
N PHE A 53 -4.71 -11.92 1.40
CA PHE A 53 -4.15 -10.66 0.93
C PHE A 53 -3.04 -10.90 -0.11
N SER A 54 -3.37 -10.79 -1.38
CA SER A 54 -2.46 -10.99 -2.49
C SER A 54 -2.53 -9.83 -3.46
N THR A 55 -1.95 -8.75 -3.01
CA THR A 55 -1.96 -7.47 -3.69
C THR A 55 -0.54 -6.98 -3.94
N TYR A 56 -0.38 -6.20 -4.99
CA TYR A 56 0.86 -5.57 -5.38
C TYR A 56 0.63 -4.07 -5.48
N GLY A 57 1.37 -3.31 -4.70
CA GLY A 57 1.22 -1.86 -4.66
C GLY A 57 2.54 -1.15 -4.89
N MET A 58 2.44 0.08 -5.37
CA MET A 58 3.51 1.04 -5.35
C MET A 58 3.25 2.03 -4.21
N HIS A 59 4.27 2.30 -3.42
CA HIS A 59 4.21 3.35 -2.42
C HIS A 59 5.09 4.52 -2.85
N VAL A 60 4.62 5.73 -2.62
CA VAL A 60 5.39 6.94 -2.90
C VAL A 60 5.66 7.64 -1.57
N HIS A 61 6.92 7.80 -1.24
CA HIS A 61 7.38 8.53 -0.07
C HIS A 61 7.81 9.93 -0.47
N VAL A 62 7.29 10.95 0.23
CA VAL A 62 7.71 12.34 0.07
C VAL A 62 8.32 12.79 1.40
N GLY A 63 9.56 13.28 1.34
CA GLY A 63 10.28 13.81 2.53
C GLY A 63 9.57 15.02 3.11
N MET A 64 9.46 15.07 4.44
CA MET A 64 8.81 16.17 5.16
C MET A 64 9.80 16.86 6.09
N PRO A 65 9.76 18.22 6.18
CA PRO A 65 10.66 18.98 7.06
C PRO A 65 10.38 18.71 8.55
N SER A 66 9.11 18.47 8.90
CA SER A 66 8.67 18.23 10.28
C SER A 66 7.52 17.23 10.35
N GLY A 67 7.19 16.78 11.57
CA GLY A 67 6.02 15.94 11.82
C GLY A 67 4.70 16.69 11.51
N ASP A 68 4.59 17.95 11.90
CA ASP A 68 3.40 18.76 11.63
C ASP A 68 3.19 19.00 10.14
N ASP A 69 4.27 19.20 9.37
CA ASP A 69 4.19 19.24 7.91
C ASP A 69 3.71 17.92 7.33
N ALA A 70 4.17 16.79 7.86
CA ALA A 70 3.71 15.48 7.43
C ALA A 70 2.21 15.31 7.66
N ILE A 71 1.66 15.81 8.78
CA ILE A 71 0.23 15.74 9.05
C ILE A 71 -0.55 16.69 8.13
N ARG A 72 -0.10 17.93 7.98
CA ARG A 72 -0.74 18.93 7.12
C ARG A 72 -0.81 18.46 5.67
N VAL A 73 0.31 18.00 5.12
CA VAL A 73 0.39 17.46 3.75
C VAL A 73 -0.40 16.15 3.64
N GLY A 74 -0.32 15.27 4.64
CA GLY A 74 -1.06 14.01 4.69
C GLY A 74 -2.58 14.21 4.61
N ASN A 75 -3.12 15.18 5.35
CA ASN A 75 -4.54 15.56 5.27
C ASN A 75 -4.94 16.02 3.84
N GLY A 76 -4.07 16.78 3.16
CA GLY A 76 -4.29 17.21 1.79
C GLY A 76 -4.24 16.06 0.79
N LEU A 77 -3.21 15.20 0.89
CA LEU A 77 -3.05 14.03 0.03
C LEU A 77 -4.18 13.01 0.23
N GLN A 78 -4.72 12.88 1.45
CA GLN A 78 -5.86 12.00 1.71
C GLN A 78 -7.09 12.39 0.89
N ALA A 79 -7.34 13.67 0.68
CA ALA A 79 -8.42 14.16 -0.18
C ALA A 79 -8.22 13.78 -1.67
N CYS A 80 -6.97 13.55 -2.08
CA CYS A 80 -6.60 13.18 -3.46
C CYS A 80 -6.59 11.65 -3.69
N VAL A 81 -6.83 10.82 -2.67
CA VAL A 81 -6.79 9.36 -2.77
C VAL A 81 -7.65 8.80 -3.89
N PRO A 82 -8.91 9.23 -4.11
CA PRO A 82 -9.71 8.72 -5.23
C PRO A 82 -9.05 8.98 -6.59
N LEU A 83 -8.41 10.14 -6.77
CA LEU A 83 -7.68 10.46 -8.00
C LEU A 83 -6.45 9.56 -8.17
N PHE A 84 -5.68 9.33 -7.11
CA PHE A 84 -4.51 8.45 -7.13
C PHE A 84 -4.89 7.01 -7.50
N ILE A 85 -5.99 6.49 -6.94
CA ILE A 85 -6.53 5.17 -7.28
C ILE A 85 -6.90 5.11 -8.76
N ALA A 86 -7.67 6.09 -9.25
CA ALA A 86 -8.10 6.13 -10.65
C ALA A 86 -6.91 6.19 -11.62
N MET A 87 -5.90 7.01 -11.31
CA MET A 87 -4.71 7.17 -12.15
C MET A 87 -3.84 5.92 -12.19
N SER A 88 -3.85 5.08 -11.17
CA SER A 88 -3.02 3.87 -11.08
C SER A 88 -3.78 2.57 -11.36
N ALA A 89 -5.09 2.62 -11.60
CA ALA A 89 -5.96 1.47 -11.73
C ALA A 89 -5.39 0.41 -12.69
N ALA A 90 -5.12 -0.79 -12.15
CA ALA A 90 -4.54 -1.93 -12.85
C ALA A 90 -4.88 -3.26 -12.15
N SER A 91 -6.04 -3.37 -11.47
CA SER A 91 -6.46 -4.56 -10.73
C SER A 91 -7.93 -4.92 -10.91
N PRO A 92 -8.42 -5.09 -12.18
CA PRO A 92 -9.82 -5.44 -12.40
C PRO A 92 -10.15 -6.89 -12.07
N PHE A 93 -9.14 -7.77 -12.01
CA PHE A 93 -9.34 -9.20 -11.76
C PHE A 93 -8.74 -9.63 -10.43
N LEU A 94 -9.47 -10.45 -9.68
CA LEU A 94 -9.04 -11.07 -8.45
C LEU A 94 -9.49 -12.53 -8.42
N GLN A 95 -8.55 -13.47 -8.24
CA GLN A 95 -8.84 -14.89 -8.07
C GLN A 95 -9.77 -15.46 -9.17
N MET A 96 -9.42 -15.23 -10.42
CA MET A 96 -10.15 -15.66 -11.64
C MET A 96 -11.47 -14.94 -11.89
N ALA A 97 -11.92 -14.07 -11.00
CA ALA A 97 -13.14 -13.28 -11.17
C ALA A 97 -12.85 -11.89 -11.72
N ASP A 98 -13.70 -11.41 -12.62
CA ASP A 98 -13.84 -10.00 -12.93
C ASP A 98 -14.57 -9.35 -11.73
N THR A 99 -13.93 -8.37 -11.11
CA THR A 99 -14.48 -7.72 -9.91
C THR A 99 -15.48 -6.61 -10.22
N GLY A 100 -15.58 -6.19 -11.47
CA GLY A 100 -16.35 -5.01 -11.88
C GLY A 100 -15.70 -3.68 -11.50
N PHE A 101 -14.53 -3.69 -10.86
CA PHE A 101 -13.76 -2.49 -10.49
C PHE A 101 -12.49 -2.36 -11.34
N ALA A 102 -12.12 -1.14 -11.74
CA ALA A 102 -10.85 -0.89 -12.40
C ALA A 102 -9.65 -1.07 -11.43
N ALA A 103 -9.88 -0.87 -10.12
CA ALA A 103 -8.92 -1.01 -9.04
C ALA A 103 -9.55 -1.74 -7.84
N ALA A 104 -9.47 -3.06 -7.80
CA ALA A 104 -9.97 -3.87 -6.68
C ALA A 104 -8.99 -3.94 -5.50
N ARG A 105 -7.69 -3.67 -5.71
CA ARG A 105 -6.67 -3.76 -4.67
C ARG A 105 -6.98 -2.96 -3.40
N PRO A 106 -7.45 -1.70 -3.45
CA PRO A 106 -7.75 -0.94 -2.23
C PRO A 106 -8.80 -1.62 -1.34
N LEU A 107 -9.76 -2.33 -1.93
CA LEU A 107 -10.81 -3.04 -1.19
C LEU A 107 -10.25 -4.16 -0.31
N GLU A 108 -9.17 -4.81 -0.75
CA GLU A 108 -8.53 -5.89 0.01
C GLU A 108 -7.87 -5.37 1.30
N SER A 109 -7.43 -4.11 1.35
CA SER A 109 -6.84 -3.52 2.55
C SER A 109 -7.86 -3.13 3.61
N LEU A 110 -9.12 -2.89 3.22
CA LEU A 110 -10.19 -2.49 4.13
C LEU A 110 -10.64 -3.59 5.10
N VAL A 111 -10.27 -4.85 4.85
CA VAL A 111 -10.58 -5.96 5.76
C VAL A 111 -9.69 -5.96 7.00
N TYR A 112 -8.57 -5.22 6.99
CA TYR A 112 -7.70 -5.12 8.16
C TYR A 112 -8.18 -4.04 9.11
N PRO A 113 -8.07 -4.28 10.43
CA PRO A 113 -8.29 -3.23 11.42
C PRO A 113 -7.40 -2.02 11.11
N HIS A 114 -7.97 -0.83 11.24
CA HIS A 114 -7.28 0.43 10.92
C HIS A 114 -6.79 0.52 9.47
N GLY A 115 -7.46 -0.16 8.51
CA GLY A 115 -7.28 0.03 7.08
C GLY A 115 -8.11 1.17 6.52
N GLY A 116 -7.71 1.73 5.37
CA GLY A 116 -8.45 2.76 4.66
C GLY A 116 -7.99 4.19 4.94
N PRO A 117 -8.88 5.17 4.92
CA PRO A 117 -8.50 6.57 5.03
C PRO A 117 -7.77 6.91 6.33
N MET A 118 -6.67 7.70 6.22
CA MET A 118 -6.07 8.33 7.38
C MET A 118 -7.09 9.29 8.01
N PRO A 119 -7.34 9.24 9.33
CA PRO A 119 -8.21 10.21 9.97
C PRO A 119 -7.62 11.61 9.82
N ARG A 120 -8.47 12.63 9.78
CA ARG A 120 -8.00 14.02 9.81
C ARG A 120 -7.40 14.31 11.18
N LEU A 121 -6.14 14.68 11.19
CA LEU A 121 -5.37 15.01 12.39
C LEU A 121 -5.01 16.50 12.40
N ALA A 122 -4.98 17.12 13.58
CA ALA A 122 -4.63 18.53 13.71
C ALA A 122 -3.12 18.75 13.53
N ASP A 123 -2.31 17.93 14.19
CA ASP A 123 -0.87 18.06 14.30
C ASP A 123 -0.22 16.71 14.62
N TRP A 124 1.08 16.70 14.85
CA TRP A 124 1.83 15.50 15.21
C TRP A 124 1.42 14.91 16.56
N LYS A 125 1.07 15.75 17.53
CA LYS A 125 0.59 15.31 18.85
C LYS A 125 -0.70 14.49 18.71
N ALA A 126 -1.63 14.96 17.87
CA ALA A 126 -2.87 14.22 17.58
C ALA A 126 -2.58 12.86 16.92
N LEU A 127 -1.52 12.74 16.12
CA LEU A 127 -1.06 11.43 15.61
C LEU A 127 -0.56 10.54 16.74
N GLU A 128 0.24 11.06 17.67
CA GLU A 128 0.77 10.28 18.80
C GLU A 128 -0.35 9.76 19.70
N GLU A 129 -1.32 10.59 20.01
CA GLU A 129 -2.52 10.22 20.78
C GLU A 129 -3.32 9.13 20.05
N ARG A 130 -3.57 9.31 18.76
CA ARG A 130 -4.27 8.31 17.95
C ARG A 130 -3.50 7.00 17.82
N ALA A 131 -2.18 7.06 17.68
CA ALA A 131 -1.33 5.89 17.63
C ALA A 131 -1.36 5.12 18.97
N ALA A 132 -1.33 5.82 20.10
CA ALA A 132 -1.45 5.21 21.43
C ALA A 132 -2.78 4.48 21.61
N GLU A 133 -3.90 5.07 21.17
CA GLU A 133 -5.21 4.42 21.15
C GLU A 133 -5.18 3.11 20.32
N ILE A 134 -4.66 3.17 19.09
CA ILE A 134 -4.55 2.01 18.21
C ILE A 134 -3.69 0.91 18.85
N PHE A 135 -2.54 1.26 19.42
CA PHE A 135 -1.63 0.30 20.03
C PHE A 135 -2.21 -0.33 21.30
N SER A 136 -3.05 0.40 22.05
CA SER A 136 -3.75 -0.14 23.22
C SER A 136 -4.66 -1.32 22.88
N THR A 137 -5.15 -1.42 21.65
CA THR A 137 -5.97 -2.55 21.16
C THR A 137 -5.18 -3.84 20.97
N ARG A 138 -3.83 -3.77 20.94
CA ARG A 138 -2.89 -4.86 20.63
C ARG A 138 -3.03 -5.42 19.20
N LEU A 139 -3.87 -4.84 18.35
CA LEU A 139 -4.00 -5.22 16.94
C LEU A 139 -2.87 -4.66 16.08
N ALA A 140 -2.26 -3.57 16.52
CA ALA A 140 -1.06 -2.99 15.93
C ALA A 140 0.00 -2.75 17.00
N ALA A 141 1.28 -2.96 16.68
CA ALA A 141 2.40 -2.69 17.55
C ALA A 141 3.19 -1.43 17.13
N SER A 142 2.96 -0.96 15.93
CA SER A 142 3.56 0.24 15.36
C SER A 142 2.70 0.78 14.23
N LEU A 143 3.01 1.98 13.73
CA LEU A 143 2.36 2.53 12.54
C LEU A 143 2.55 1.64 11.30
N ASP A 144 3.52 0.74 11.28
CA ASP A 144 3.69 -0.21 10.17
C ASP A 144 2.57 -1.26 10.09
N ASP A 145 1.87 -1.49 11.19
CA ASP A 145 0.70 -2.36 11.28
C ASP A 145 -0.62 -1.65 10.91
N VAL A 146 -0.58 -0.33 10.68
CA VAL A 146 -1.73 0.50 10.32
C VAL A 146 -1.78 0.65 8.80
N TYR A 147 -2.88 0.22 8.18
CA TYR A 147 -3.03 0.16 6.72
C TYR A 147 -3.75 1.38 6.15
N TRP A 148 -3.42 2.59 6.66
CA TRP A 148 -3.97 3.83 6.11
C TRP A 148 -3.51 4.06 4.66
N ASP A 149 -4.37 4.70 3.88
CA ASP A 149 -4.13 5.06 2.47
C ASP A 149 -2.98 6.06 2.31
N VAL A 150 -2.92 7.03 3.23
CA VAL A 150 -1.81 7.96 3.41
C VAL A 150 -1.30 7.79 4.83
N ARG A 151 0.00 7.62 5.01
CA ARG A 151 0.55 7.27 6.31
C ARG A 151 1.85 8.00 6.60
N PRO A 152 1.97 8.72 7.74
CA PRO A 152 3.26 9.19 8.22
C PRO A 152 4.22 8.04 8.48
N LYS A 153 5.46 8.18 8.03
CA LYS A 153 6.53 7.20 8.24
C LYS A 153 7.69 7.83 9.00
N PRO A 154 7.62 7.91 10.35
CA PRO A 154 8.60 8.63 11.16
C PRO A 154 10.04 8.15 10.96
N ALA A 155 10.24 6.84 10.87
CA ALA A 155 11.56 6.24 10.67
C ALA A 155 12.29 6.70 9.40
N LEU A 156 11.54 7.23 8.41
CA LEU A 156 12.08 7.73 7.14
C LEU A 156 11.93 9.25 6.98
N GLY A 157 11.29 9.94 7.92
CA GLY A 157 10.97 11.37 7.81
C GLY A 157 10.07 11.68 6.61
N THR A 158 9.10 10.83 6.28
CA THR A 158 8.28 10.96 5.09
C THR A 158 6.79 10.85 5.37
N ILE A 159 5.97 11.39 4.45
CA ILE A 159 4.58 10.97 4.25
C ILE A 159 4.53 9.95 3.11
N GLU A 160 3.81 8.86 3.30
CA GLU A 160 3.72 7.72 2.38
C GLU A 160 2.32 7.63 1.79
N VAL A 161 2.18 7.72 0.46
CA VAL A 161 0.94 7.42 -0.27
C VAL A 161 0.98 5.97 -0.72
N ARG A 162 -0.03 5.16 -0.35
CA ARG A 162 -0.02 3.70 -0.41
C ARG A 162 -1.03 3.09 -1.38
N VAL A 163 -1.88 3.89 -1.98
CA VAL A 163 -3.07 3.42 -2.70
C VAL A 163 -2.84 3.00 -4.14
N PHE A 164 -1.66 3.28 -4.69
CA PHE A 164 -1.37 2.96 -6.09
C PHE A 164 -1.27 1.45 -6.33
N ASP A 165 -1.95 0.95 -7.36
CA ASP A 165 -1.62 -0.34 -7.96
C ASP A 165 -0.20 -0.29 -8.50
N THR A 166 0.51 -1.42 -8.58
CA THR A 166 1.81 -1.46 -9.24
C THR A 166 1.63 -1.17 -10.73
N PRO A 167 2.18 -0.05 -11.25
CA PRO A 167 1.98 0.34 -12.64
C PRO A 167 2.52 -0.69 -13.63
N LEU A 168 1.90 -0.78 -14.80
CA LEU A 168 2.31 -1.70 -15.86
C LEU A 168 3.61 -1.29 -16.56
N SER A 169 4.08 -0.06 -16.34
CA SER A 169 5.35 0.42 -16.90
C SER A 169 6.10 1.33 -15.92
N VAL A 170 7.43 1.34 -16.03
CA VAL A 170 8.31 2.21 -15.23
C VAL A 170 8.02 3.68 -15.50
N ALA A 171 7.74 4.06 -16.74
CA ALA A 171 7.41 5.44 -17.10
C ALA A 171 6.17 5.93 -16.32
N ARG A 172 5.13 5.09 -16.21
CA ARG A 172 3.93 5.42 -15.45
C ARG A 172 4.22 5.51 -13.94
N ALA A 173 5.06 4.63 -13.41
CA ALA A 173 5.48 4.69 -12.01
C ALA A 173 6.19 6.02 -11.68
N VAL A 174 7.12 6.44 -12.55
CA VAL A 174 7.84 7.72 -12.41
C VAL A 174 6.88 8.90 -12.50
N ALA A 175 5.94 8.89 -13.46
CA ALA A 175 4.96 9.96 -13.62
C ALA A 175 4.05 10.09 -12.39
N LEU A 176 3.56 8.97 -11.82
CA LEU A 176 2.76 8.97 -10.61
C LEU A 176 3.54 9.48 -9.39
N ALA A 177 4.81 9.09 -9.25
CA ALA A 177 5.66 9.57 -8.17
C ALA A 177 5.92 11.09 -8.29
N ALA A 178 6.21 11.58 -9.50
CA ALA A 178 6.41 13.00 -9.77
C ALA A 178 5.12 13.81 -9.50
N PHE A 179 3.97 13.29 -9.91
CA PHE A 179 2.67 13.90 -9.64
C PHE A 179 2.38 13.98 -8.14
N THR A 180 2.59 12.87 -7.42
CA THR A 180 2.40 12.82 -5.96
C THR A 180 3.29 13.85 -5.25
N ARG A 181 4.55 13.95 -5.66
CA ARG A 181 5.49 14.94 -5.12
C ARG A 181 5.02 16.38 -5.39
N ALA A 182 4.52 16.66 -6.59
CA ALA A 182 3.98 17.98 -6.93
C ALA A 182 2.73 18.33 -6.12
N MET A 183 1.89 17.34 -5.82
CA MET A 183 0.70 17.52 -4.98
C MET A 183 1.04 17.73 -3.49
N ALA A 184 2.23 17.32 -3.06
CA ALA A 184 2.70 17.46 -1.68
C ALA A 184 3.51 18.75 -1.44
N ALA A 185 3.82 19.52 -2.48
CA ALA A 185 4.56 20.78 -2.39
C ALA A 185 3.65 21.95 -2.04
#